data_c58d442ba61667f0e280779b98065a7c
#
_entry.id   c58d442ba61667f0e280779b98065a7c
#
_cell.length_a   1.000
_cell.length_b   1.000
_cell.length_c   1.000
_cell.angle_alpha   90.00
_cell.angle_beta   90.00
_cell.angle_gamma   90.00
#
_symmetry.space_group_name_H-M   'P 1'
#
loop_
_entity.id
_entity.type
_entity.pdbx_description
1 polymer ?
#
loop_
_entity_poly.entity_id
_entity_poly.type
_entity_poly.pdbx_seq_one_letter_code
_entity_poly.pdbx_strand_id
1 'polypeptide(L)'
;MNREEFLRLAADGFNRIPLARETLADFDTPLSIYLKLADQPNSYLLESVQGGEKWGRYSIIGLPCRTVMRVHGHRVSITHDGVEIETHESEDPLAFVEVFKARYNVPTIAGLPRFNGGLVGYFGYDCVRYVEKRLANCPNPDPLGVPDILLMVSDAVVVFDNLAGKMHAIVLVDPVQQDAYEHGRKQLDELMDKLRQPITPRRGLDLDRPPARDPVFRSSFTQSDYEAAVDTIKQYILAGDVMQVVPSQRMSIDFKAAPIDLYRALRCFNPTPYMYFFNFGDFHVVGSSPEVLVRVEDNLITVRPIAGTRPRGANEEADLALEKDLLSDDKEIAEHLMLIDLGRNDTGRVSEIGTVKLTEKMVIERYSNVMHIVSNVTGQLKEGLTAMDALRAILPAGTLSGAPKIRAMEIIDELEPVKRGVYGGAVGYFAWNGNMDTAIAIRTAVIKNGELHVQAGGGIVADSVPALEWEETLNKRRAMFRAVALAEQTAAE
;
A
#
# COMPACT_ATOMS: atom_id res chain seq x y z
N MET A 1 4.83 -10.34 -29.52
CA MET A 1 5.26 -11.76 -29.54
C MET A 1 4.47 -12.49 -30.62
N ASN A 2 5.14 -13.29 -31.48
CA ASN A 2 4.50 -14.14 -32.46
C ASN A 2 4.32 -15.57 -31.90
N ARG A 3 3.62 -16.45 -32.66
CA ARG A 3 3.30 -17.82 -32.22
C ARG A 3 4.54 -18.68 -32.06
N GLU A 4 5.54 -18.53 -32.92
CA GLU A 4 6.79 -19.31 -32.88
C GLU A 4 7.58 -19.01 -31.60
N GLU A 5 7.70 -17.72 -31.25
CA GLU A 5 8.36 -17.28 -30.00
C GLU A 5 7.61 -17.77 -28.76
N PHE A 6 6.27 -17.74 -28.77
CA PHE A 6 5.45 -18.28 -27.69
C PHE A 6 5.69 -19.77 -27.48
N LEU A 7 5.69 -20.56 -28.56
CA LEU A 7 5.95 -22.01 -28.49
C LEU A 7 7.38 -22.34 -28.04
N ARG A 8 8.37 -21.53 -28.41
CA ARG A 8 9.74 -21.67 -27.92
C ARG A 8 9.79 -21.44 -26.42
N LEU A 9 9.21 -20.39 -25.91
CA LEU A 9 9.17 -20.10 -24.46
C LEU A 9 8.43 -21.21 -23.69
N ALA A 10 7.37 -21.75 -24.24
CA ALA A 10 6.68 -22.91 -23.68
C ALA A 10 7.62 -24.15 -23.59
N ALA A 11 8.41 -24.40 -24.65
CA ALA A 11 9.39 -25.48 -24.67
C ALA A 11 10.56 -25.26 -23.71
N ASP A 12 10.91 -23.99 -23.40
CA ASP A 12 11.91 -23.60 -22.40
C ASP A 12 11.40 -23.77 -20.95
N GLY A 13 10.15 -24.22 -20.77
CA GLY A 13 9.59 -24.54 -19.46
C GLY A 13 8.88 -23.38 -18.74
N PHE A 14 8.62 -22.27 -19.43
CA PHE A 14 7.76 -21.20 -18.88
C PHE A 14 6.31 -21.64 -18.86
N ASN A 15 5.62 -21.43 -17.73
CA ASN A 15 4.24 -21.86 -17.55
C ASN A 15 3.23 -20.70 -17.47
N ARG A 16 3.71 -19.46 -17.58
CA ARG A 16 2.91 -18.26 -17.78
C ARG A 16 3.65 -17.33 -18.74
N ILE A 17 3.15 -17.22 -19.96
CA ILE A 17 3.81 -16.46 -21.01
C ILE A 17 3.02 -15.19 -21.28
N PRO A 18 3.62 -13.97 -21.11
CA PRO A 18 2.92 -12.73 -21.34
C PRO A 18 2.69 -12.47 -22.83
N LEU A 19 1.45 -12.31 -23.22
CA LEU A 19 1.06 -11.69 -24.48
C LEU A 19 0.65 -10.25 -24.21
N ALA A 20 1.13 -9.31 -24.99
CA ALA A 20 0.87 -7.91 -24.78
C ALA A 20 0.47 -7.18 -26.06
N ARG A 21 -0.33 -6.13 -25.88
CA ARG A 21 -0.66 -5.15 -26.92
C ARG A 21 -0.44 -3.74 -26.37
N GLU A 22 0.38 -2.96 -27.06
CA GLU A 22 0.58 -1.54 -26.79
C GLU A 22 -0.41 -0.72 -27.61
N THR A 23 -0.94 0.37 -27.03
CA THR A 23 -1.77 1.36 -27.72
C THR A 23 -1.59 2.74 -27.09
N LEU A 24 -2.02 3.79 -27.77
CA LEU A 24 -2.06 5.14 -27.20
C LEU A 24 -3.14 5.22 -26.10
N ALA A 25 -2.89 6.09 -25.13
CA ALA A 25 -3.76 6.30 -23.98
C ALA A 25 -4.26 7.75 -23.91
N ASP A 26 -4.45 8.37 -25.07
CA ASP A 26 -4.77 9.79 -25.26
C ASP A 26 -6.23 10.15 -24.93
N PHE A 27 -7.15 9.16 -24.92
CA PHE A 27 -8.57 9.36 -24.60
C PHE A 27 -9.02 8.75 -23.27
N ASP A 28 -8.13 8.09 -22.56
CA ASP A 28 -8.46 7.40 -21.34
C ASP A 28 -7.60 7.85 -20.14
N THR A 29 -8.15 7.68 -18.95
CA THR A 29 -7.43 7.81 -17.69
C THR A 29 -7.33 6.45 -17.03
N PRO A 30 -6.39 6.21 -16.10
CA PRO A 30 -6.35 4.95 -15.35
C PRO A 30 -7.69 4.60 -14.70
N LEU A 31 -8.40 5.59 -14.16
CA LEU A 31 -9.73 5.40 -13.59
C LEU A 31 -10.78 5.01 -14.64
N SER A 32 -10.78 5.63 -15.83
CA SER A 32 -11.73 5.26 -16.89
C SER A 32 -11.51 3.82 -17.37
N ILE A 33 -10.23 3.41 -17.47
CA ILE A 33 -9.86 2.03 -17.84
C ILE A 33 -10.34 1.06 -16.76
N TYR A 34 -10.12 1.38 -15.46
CA TYR A 34 -10.62 0.57 -14.36
C TYR A 34 -12.13 0.36 -14.46
N LEU A 35 -12.90 1.43 -14.66
CA LEU A 35 -14.36 1.37 -14.77
C LEU A 35 -14.85 0.59 -16.01
N LYS A 36 -14.09 0.59 -17.11
CA LYS A 36 -14.43 -0.18 -18.32
C LYS A 36 -14.12 -1.67 -18.18
N LEU A 37 -13.03 -2.04 -17.51
CA LEU A 37 -12.47 -3.39 -17.56
C LEU A 37 -12.48 -4.14 -16.23
N ALA A 38 -12.45 -3.42 -15.11
CA ALA A 38 -12.04 -3.98 -13.82
C ALA A 38 -13.02 -3.70 -12.67
N ASP A 39 -14.13 -2.98 -12.86
CA ASP A 39 -15.09 -2.65 -11.79
C ASP A 39 -15.91 -3.87 -11.34
N GLN A 40 -15.23 -4.89 -10.85
CA GLN A 40 -15.76 -6.17 -10.38
C GLN A 40 -14.93 -6.69 -9.18
N PRO A 41 -15.43 -7.69 -8.41
CA PRO A 41 -14.67 -8.30 -7.33
C PRO A 41 -13.30 -8.85 -7.75
N ASN A 42 -12.36 -8.85 -6.83
CA ASN A 42 -10.97 -9.28 -7.01
C ASN A 42 -10.22 -8.49 -8.08
N SER A 43 -10.39 -7.18 -8.07
CA SER A 43 -9.71 -6.25 -8.98
C SER A 43 -9.03 -5.13 -8.20
N TYR A 44 -8.16 -4.38 -8.89
CA TYR A 44 -7.44 -3.29 -8.23
C TYR A 44 -7.05 -2.18 -9.21
N LEU A 45 -6.82 -1.00 -8.64
CA LEU A 45 -6.20 0.15 -9.29
C LEU A 45 -5.07 0.66 -8.40
N LEU A 46 -3.86 0.70 -8.91
CA LEU A 46 -2.70 1.32 -8.30
C LEU A 46 -2.28 2.51 -9.15
N GLU A 47 -2.28 3.70 -8.59
CA GLU A 47 -1.82 4.91 -9.29
C GLU A 47 -0.72 5.59 -8.49
N SER A 48 0.25 6.16 -9.21
CA SER A 48 1.15 7.14 -8.64
C SER A 48 0.82 8.50 -9.24
N VAL A 49 0.19 9.37 -8.45
CA VAL A 49 -0.36 10.64 -8.93
C VAL A 49 0.62 11.80 -8.73
N GLN A 50 1.56 11.65 -7.79
CA GLN A 50 2.62 12.64 -7.51
C GLN A 50 3.99 11.96 -7.46
N GLY A 51 5.04 12.67 -7.83
CA GLY A 51 6.41 12.17 -7.74
C GLY A 51 7.24 12.27 -9.04
N GLY A 52 6.69 12.89 -10.09
CA GLY A 52 7.40 13.15 -11.33
C GLY A 52 7.88 11.86 -12.04
N GLU A 53 8.95 11.98 -12.82
CA GLU A 53 9.49 10.87 -13.64
C GLU A 53 9.98 9.65 -12.83
N LYS A 54 10.42 9.87 -11.59
CA LYS A 54 11.00 8.79 -10.76
C LYS A 54 9.94 7.92 -10.08
N TRP A 55 8.81 8.50 -9.64
CA TRP A 55 7.86 7.82 -8.75
C TRP A 55 6.45 7.70 -9.33
N GLY A 56 6.09 8.56 -10.29
CA GLY A 56 4.72 8.72 -10.83
C GLY A 56 4.50 8.16 -12.23
N ARG A 57 5.40 7.31 -12.75
CA ARG A 57 5.37 6.94 -14.17
C ARG A 57 4.25 5.99 -14.53
N TYR A 58 3.96 4.99 -13.71
CA TYR A 58 3.03 3.93 -14.07
C TYR A 58 1.78 3.93 -13.20
N SER A 59 0.63 3.70 -13.84
CA SER A 59 -0.60 3.29 -13.19
C SER A 59 -0.93 1.86 -13.62
N ILE A 60 -1.37 1.02 -12.68
CA ILE A 60 -1.58 -0.41 -12.90
C ILE A 60 -3.05 -0.73 -12.60
N ILE A 61 -3.74 -1.29 -13.57
CA ILE A 61 -5.12 -1.71 -13.48
C ILE A 61 -5.17 -3.23 -13.57
N GLY A 62 -5.46 -3.89 -12.45
CA GLY A 62 -5.66 -5.34 -12.41
C GLY A 62 -7.09 -5.71 -12.74
N LEU A 63 -7.24 -6.53 -13.77
CA LEU A 63 -8.53 -7.09 -14.13
C LEU A 63 -8.98 -8.10 -13.08
N PRO A 64 -10.27 -8.49 -13.05
CA PRO A 64 -10.77 -9.46 -12.07
C PRO A 64 -9.92 -10.73 -12.01
N CYS A 65 -9.26 -10.94 -10.87
CA CYS A 65 -8.35 -12.05 -10.64
C CYS A 65 -9.15 -13.30 -10.25
N ARG A 66 -8.87 -14.40 -10.92
CA ARG A 66 -9.56 -15.68 -10.68
C ARG A 66 -9.03 -16.40 -9.45
N THR A 67 -7.74 -16.25 -9.16
CA THR A 67 -7.07 -16.91 -8.04
C THR A 67 -6.75 -15.91 -6.96
N VAL A 68 -7.19 -16.20 -5.72
CA VAL A 68 -6.98 -15.34 -4.55
C VAL A 68 -6.49 -16.20 -3.38
N MET A 69 -5.41 -15.75 -2.76
CA MET A 69 -4.90 -16.30 -1.51
C MET A 69 -5.34 -15.45 -0.34
N ARG A 70 -5.87 -16.07 0.72
CA ARG A 70 -6.21 -15.44 2.00
C ARG A 70 -5.52 -16.16 3.14
N VAL A 71 -4.99 -15.40 4.08
CA VAL A 71 -4.40 -15.93 5.30
C VAL A 71 -5.10 -15.35 6.52
N HIS A 72 -5.56 -16.19 7.41
CA HIS A 72 -6.09 -15.84 8.73
C HIS A 72 -5.31 -16.62 9.78
N GLY A 73 -4.49 -15.94 10.57
CA GLY A 73 -3.55 -16.60 11.46
C GLY A 73 -2.62 -17.53 10.68
N HIS A 74 -2.65 -18.82 10.97
CA HIS A 74 -1.85 -19.83 10.29
C HIS A 74 -2.56 -20.56 9.15
N ARG A 75 -3.86 -20.32 8.98
CA ARG A 75 -4.64 -20.92 7.91
C ARG A 75 -4.50 -20.13 6.61
N VAL A 76 -3.95 -20.79 5.59
CA VAL A 76 -3.85 -20.29 4.21
C VAL A 76 -4.94 -20.95 3.38
N SER A 77 -5.79 -20.16 2.72
CA SER A 77 -6.78 -20.65 1.76
C SER A 77 -6.53 -20.05 0.38
N ILE A 78 -6.67 -20.86 -0.67
CA ILE A 78 -6.57 -20.44 -2.07
C ILE A 78 -7.89 -20.73 -2.74
N THR A 79 -8.50 -19.69 -3.30
CA THR A 79 -9.72 -19.83 -4.11
C THR A 79 -9.41 -19.62 -5.58
N HIS A 80 -10.13 -20.32 -6.45
CA HIS A 80 -10.12 -20.10 -7.89
C HIS A 80 -11.57 -19.98 -8.38
N ASP A 81 -11.92 -18.90 -9.07
CA ASP A 81 -13.28 -18.54 -9.45
C ASP A 81 -14.28 -18.59 -8.26
N GLY A 82 -13.82 -18.15 -7.09
CA GLY A 82 -14.62 -18.12 -5.87
C GLY A 82 -14.79 -19.48 -5.15
N VAL A 83 -14.23 -20.55 -5.70
CA VAL A 83 -14.23 -21.89 -5.07
C VAL A 83 -12.91 -22.14 -4.37
N GLU A 84 -12.94 -22.56 -3.10
CA GLU A 84 -11.72 -22.95 -2.37
C GLU A 84 -11.16 -24.24 -2.99
N ILE A 85 -9.92 -24.15 -3.48
CA ILE A 85 -9.21 -25.26 -4.14
C ILE A 85 -8.07 -25.84 -3.30
N GLU A 86 -7.53 -25.06 -2.39
CA GLU A 86 -6.47 -25.47 -1.48
C GLU A 86 -6.66 -24.82 -0.11
N THR A 87 -6.38 -25.57 0.96
CA THR A 87 -6.28 -25.08 2.34
C THR A 87 -5.07 -25.72 3.00
N HIS A 88 -4.28 -24.90 3.67
CA HIS A 88 -3.06 -25.31 4.36
C HIS A 88 -2.98 -24.66 5.74
N GLU A 89 -2.45 -25.38 6.72
CA GLU A 89 -1.93 -24.81 7.95
C GLU A 89 -0.43 -24.58 7.78
N SER A 90 0.03 -23.36 8.00
CA SER A 90 1.43 -22.97 7.82
C SER A 90 1.94 -22.27 9.06
N GLU A 91 3.04 -22.74 9.63
CA GLU A 91 3.72 -22.03 10.73
C GLU A 91 4.31 -20.71 10.26
N ASP A 92 4.68 -20.62 8.97
CA ASP A 92 5.20 -19.42 8.33
C ASP A 92 4.45 -19.11 7.02
N PRO A 93 3.33 -18.39 7.10
CA PRO A 93 2.56 -17.99 5.91
C PRO A 93 3.33 -17.13 4.90
N LEU A 94 4.34 -16.37 5.35
CA LEU A 94 5.18 -15.57 4.43
C LEU A 94 6.08 -16.48 3.56
N ALA A 95 6.64 -17.56 4.14
CA ALA A 95 7.36 -18.56 3.37
C ALA A 95 6.43 -19.31 2.41
N PHE A 96 5.18 -19.55 2.83
CA PHE A 96 4.17 -20.16 1.95
C PHE A 96 3.90 -19.29 0.71
N VAL A 97 3.80 -17.96 0.87
CA VAL A 97 3.63 -17.02 -0.27
C VAL A 97 4.77 -17.18 -1.29
N GLU A 98 6.02 -17.36 -0.84
CA GLU A 98 7.16 -17.56 -1.75
C GLU A 98 7.07 -18.90 -2.49
N VAL A 99 6.74 -19.98 -1.77
CA VAL A 99 6.53 -21.30 -2.38
C VAL A 99 5.38 -21.25 -3.40
N PHE A 100 4.31 -20.54 -3.08
CA PHE A 100 3.19 -20.34 -3.99
C PHE A 100 3.62 -19.53 -5.23
N LYS A 101 4.34 -18.42 -5.04
CA LYS A 101 4.87 -17.60 -6.13
C LYS A 101 5.78 -18.42 -7.07
N ALA A 102 6.61 -19.30 -6.52
CA ALA A 102 7.52 -20.16 -7.29
C ALA A 102 6.81 -21.15 -8.22
N ARG A 103 5.50 -21.36 -8.09
CA ARG A 103 4.69 -22.16 -9.04
C ARG A 103 4.56 -21.47 -10.41
N TYR A 104 4.82 -20.16 -10.47
CA TYR A 104 4.67 -19.33 -11.67
C TYR A 104 6.04 -19.01 -12.26
N ASN A 105 6.37 -19.66 -13.37
CA ASN A 105 7.59 -19.42 -14.13
C ASN A 105 7.26 -18.54 -15.35
N VAL A 106 7.63 -17.25 -15.26
CA VAL A 106 7.25 -16.20 -16.23
C VAL A 106 8.52 -15.66 -16.90
N PRO A 107 8.62 -15.62 -18.24
CA PRO A 107 9.78 -15.06 -18.91
C PRO A 107 9.83 -13.53 -18.80
N THR A 108 11.04 -12.99 -18.70
CA THR A 108 11.25 -11.56 -18.86
C THR A 108 11.26 -11.21 -20.34
N ILE A 109 10.33 -10.34 -20.76
CA ILE A 109 10.19 -9.90 -22.14
C ILE A 109 10.64 -8.45 -22.26
N ALA A 110 11.63 -8.20 -23.12
CA ALA A 110 12.12 -6.84 -23.36
C ALA A 110 10.99 -5.92 -23.88
N GLY A 111 10.94 -4.70 -23.36
CA GLY A 111 9.95 -3.68 -23.74
C GLY A 111 8.61 -3.76 -22.99
N LEU A 112 8.38 -4.78 -22.17
CA LEU A 112 7.24 -4.78 -21.26
C LEU A 112 7.51 -3.90 -20.02
N PRO A 113 6.46 -3.33 -19.41
CA PRO A 113 6.57 -2.66 -18.12
C PRO A 113 7.19 -3.57 -17.04
N ARG A 114 7.85 -2.96 -16.05
CA ARG A 114 8.48 -3.70 -14.92
C ARG A 114 7.50 -4.62 -14.18
N PHE A 115 6.26 -4.16 -14.01
CA PHE A 115 5.16 -4.99 -13.55
C PHE A 115 4.34 -5.45 -14.76
N ASN A 116 4.32 -6.73 -15.00
CA ASN A 116 3.54 -7.37 -16.07
C ASN A 116 2.72 -8.56 -15.55
N GLY A 117 2.48 -8.57 -14.23
CA GLY A 117 1.77 -9.59 -13.48
C GLY A 117 2.53 -9.99 -12.22
N GLY A 118 1.83 -10.58 -11.27
CA GLY A 118 2.36 -10.91 -9.96
C GLY A 118 1.29 -11.21 -8.94
N LEU A 119 1.69 -11.19 -7.67
CA LEU A 119 0.80 -11.21 -6.51
C LEU A 119 0.53 -9.77 -6.09
N VAL A 120 -0.73 -9.37 -5.98
CA VAL A 120 -1.14 -8.00 -5.70
C VAL A 120 -2.16 -7.98 -4.57
N GLY A 121 -1.93 -7.11 -3.57
CA GLY A 121 -2.82 -7.02 -2.42
C GLY A 121 -2.13 -6.38 -1.22
N TYR A 122 -2.28 -7.00 -0.04
CA TYR A 122 -1.68 -6.48 1.18
C TYR A 122 -1.17 -7.57 2.11
N PHE A 123 -0.18 -7.17 2.91
CA PHE A 123 0.28 -7.85 4.12
C PHE A 123 -0.07 -6.95 5.29
N GLY A 124 -0.94 -7.38 6.20
CA GLY A 124 -1.32 -6.62 7.37
C GLY A 124 -0.17 -6.38 8.34
N TYR A 125 -0.35 -5.43 9.26
CA TYR A 125 0.60 -5.17 10.34
C TYR A 125 0.92 -6.45 11.12
N ASP A 126 -0.08 -7.28 11.34
CA ASP A 126 0.02 -8.51 12.13
C ASP A 126 0.89 -9.61 11.49
N CYS A 127 1.35 -9.43 10.24
CA CYS A 127 2.36 -10.31 9.63
C CYS A 127 3.69 -10.32 10.39
N VAL A 128 3.99 -9.29 11.19
CA VAL A 128 5.15 -9.27 12.08
C VAL A 128 5.15 -10.45 13.07
N ARG A 129 3.97 -10.97 13.41
CA ARG A 129 3.79 -12.10 14.35
C ARG A 129 4.35 -13.41 13.81
N TYR A 130 4.45 -13.56 12.48
CA TYR A 130 5.11 -14.70 11.83
C TYR A 130 6.64 -14.59 11.87
N VAL A 131 7.17 -13.39 12.10
CA VAL A 131 8.61 -13.11 12.10
C VAL A 131 9.16 -13.01 13.53
N GLU A 132 8.45 -12.28 14.40
CA GLU A 132 8.92 -11.95 15.75
C GLU A 132 8.20 -12.81 16.81
N LYS A 133 8.88 -13.82 17.32
CA LYS A 133 8.33 -14.79 18.30
C LYS A 133 7.76 -14.14 19.56
N ARG A 134 8.33 -13.00 19.99
CA ARG A 134 7.84 -12.24 21.16
C ARG A 134 6.45 -11.64 20.96
N LEU A 135 6.06 -11.43 19.70
CA LEU A 135 4.78 -10.88 19.28
C LEU A 135 3.82 -11.94 18.71
N ALA A 136 4.15 -13.24 18.79
CA ALA A 136 3.40 -14.31 18.15
C ALA A 136 1.91 -14.34 18.56
N ASN A 137 1.62 -13.97 19.81
CA ASN A 137 0.25 -13.95 20.34
C ASN A 137 -0.27 -12.51 20.37
N CYS A 138 -1.31 -12.24 19.59
CA CYS A 138 -2.03 -10.96 19.67
C CYS A 138 -3.02 -11.00 20.82
N PRO A 139 -2.90 -10.12 21.84
CA PRO A 139 -3.84 -10.08 22.95
C PRO A 139 -5.18 -9.43 22.57
N ASN A 140 -5.23 -8.70 21.47
CA ASN A 140 -6.30 -7.78 21.14
C ASN A 140 -7.36 -8.42 20.22
N PRO A 141 -8.66 -8.13 20.45
CA PRO A 141 -9.73 -8.62 19.57
C PRO A 141 -9.62 -8.05 18.16
N ASP A 142 -10.09 -8.82 17.19
CA ASP A 142 -10.17 -8.42 15.78
C ASP A 142 -11.62 -8.17 15.33
N PRO A 143 -12.17 -6.98 15.54
CA PRO A 143 -13.54 -6.67 15.12
C PRO A 143 -13.69 -6.50 13.61
N LEU A 144 -12.61 -6.29 12.85
CA LEU A 144 -12.66 -6.20 11.39
C LEU A 144 -12.80 -7.58 10.74
N GLY A 145 -12.10 -8.58 11.28
CA GLY A 145 -12.11 -9.93 10.74
C GLY A 145 -11.72 -9.99 9.27
N VAL A 146 -10.73 -9.17 8.86
CA VAL A 146 -10.13 -9.22 7.52
C VAL A 146 -8.91 -10.13 7.54
N PRO A 147 -8.51 -10.75 6.41
CA PRO A 147 -7.30 -11.57 6.35
C PRO A 147 -6.05 -10.82 6.83
N ASP A 148 -5.11 -11.52 7.45
CA ASP A 148 -3.77 -10.98 7.74
C ASP A 148 -2.97 -10.74 6.45
N ILE A 149 -3.18 -11.62 5.44
CA ILE A 149 -2.62 -11.46 4.10
C ILE A 149 -3.74 -11.73 3.10
N LEU A 150 -3.89 -10.87 2.11
CA LEU A 150 -4.74 -11.13 0.95
C LEU A 150 -3.98 -10.75 -0.32
N LEU A 151 -3.80 -11.73 -1.20
CA LEU A 151 -3.06 -11.59 -2.45
C LEU A 151 -3.88 -12.14 -3.62
N MET A 152 -4.03 -11.36 -4.65
CA MET A 152 -4.64 -11.74 -5.93
C MET A 152 -3.55 -12.12 -6.92
N VAL A 153 -3.74 -13.21 -7.66
CA VAL A 153 -2.89 -13.60 -8.78
C VAL A 153 -3.30 -12.79 -9.99
N SER A 154 -2.48 -11.83 -10.36
CA SER A 154 -2.75 -10.91 -11.46
C SER A 154 -2.25 -11.49 -12.78
N ASP A 155 -3.13 -12.19 -13.50
CA ASP A 155 -2.87 -12.82 -14.80
C ASP A 155 -3.26 -11.92 -15.99
N ALA A 156 -4.06 -10.88 -15.76
CA ALA A 156 -4.45 -9.90 -16.77
C ALA A 156 -4.38 -8.49 -16.17
N VAL A 157 -3.65 -7.60 -16.85
CA VAL A 157 -3.36 -6.26 -16.35
C VAL A 157 -3.28 -5.25 -17.47
N VAL A 158 -3.70 -4.01 -17.19
CA VAL A 158 -3.41 -2.87 -18.06
C VAL A 158 -2.44 -1.95 -17.31
N VAL A 159 -1.28 -1.70 -17.90
CA VAL A 159 -0.27 -0.77 -17.37
C VAL A 159 -0.29 0.50 -18.21
N PHE A 160 -0.58 1.61 -17.55
CA PHE A 160 -0.63 2.93 -18.14
C PHE A 160 0.71 3.63 -17.88
N ASP A 161 1.44 4.01 -18.94
CA ASP A 161 2.65 4.82 -18.86
C ASP A 161 2.27 6.30 -18.97
N ASN A 162 2.17 6.97 -17.82
CA ASN A 162 1.76 8.37 -17.73
C ASN A 162 2.75 9.32 -18.46
N LEU A 163 4.02 8.93 -18.55
CA LEU A 163 5.06 9.74 -19.21
C LEU A 163 5.02 9.59 -20.73
N ALA A 164 4.82 8.36 -21.22
CA ALA A 164 4.82 8.08 -22.64
C ALA A 164 3.43 8.26 -23.29
N GLY A 165 2.35 8.43 -22.50
CA GLY A 165 0.98 8.50 -23.02
C GLY A 165 0.55 7.20 -23.69
N LYS A 166 1.03 6.06 -23.21
CA LYS A 166 0.79 4.74 -23.76
C LYS A 166 0.21 3.80 -22.70
N MET A 167 -0.49 2.79 -23.12
CA MET A 167 -0.90 1.69 -22.26
C MET A 167 -0.56 0.33 -22.87
N HIS A 168 -0.26 -0.62 -21.99
CA HIS A 168 0.02 -2.00 -22.32
C HIS A 168 -1.08 -2.88 -21.73
N ALA A 169 -1.90 -3.51 -22.56
CA ALA A 169 -2.76 -4.61 -22.15
C ALA A 169 -1.95 -5.90 -22.19
N ILE A 170 -1.88 -6.62 -21.06
CA ILE A 170 -1.04 -7.80 -20.89
C ILE A 170 -1.91 -8.93 -20.34
N VAL A 171 -1.81 -10.11 -20.90
CA VAL A 171 -2.42 -11.34 -20.40
C VAL A 171 -1.33 -12.41 -20.26
N LEU A 172 -1.32 -13.11 -19.14
CA LEU A 172 -0.42 -14.22 -18.88
C LEU A 172 -1.11 -15.52 -19.28
N VAL A 173 -0.57 -16.17 -20.29
CA VAL A 173 -1.17 -17.36 -20.89
C VAL A 173 -0.49 -18.62 -20.38
N ASP A 174 -1.28 -19.60 -19.96
CA ASP A 174 -0.80 -20.95 -19.62
C ASP A 174 -0.63 -21.75 -20.91
N PRO A 175 0.62 -22.08 -21.30
CA PRO A 175 0.88 -22.74 -22.59
C PRO A 175 0.39 -24.20 -22.66
N VAL A 176 0.03 -24.81 -21.53
CA VAL A 176 -0.50 -26.19 -21.49
C VAL A 176 -1.94 -26.26 -21.99
N GLN A 177 -2.67 -25.15 -21.99
CA GLN A 177 -4.04 -25.09 -22.46
C GLN A 177 -4.09 -25.31 -24.00
N GLN A 178 -5.13 -25.99 -24.47
CA GLN A 178 -5.36 -26.15 -25.89
C GLN A 178 -5.52 -24.78 -26.57
N ASP A 179 -4.87 -24.59 -27.71
CA ASP A 179 -4.88 -23.33 -28.48
C ASP A 179 -4.54 -22.07 -27.63
N ALA A 180 -3.65 -22.22 -26.62
CA ALA A 180 -3.29 -21.22 -25.64
C ALA A 180 -2.93 -19.86 -26.26
N TYR A 181 -2.09 -19.85 -27.30
CA TYR A 181 -1.70 -18.62 -27.99
C TYR A 181 -2.90 -17.90 -28.62
N GLU A 182 -3.77 -18.62 -29.29
CA GLU A 182 -4.95 -18.04 -29.97
C GLU A 182 -5.96 -17.54 -28.92
N HIS A 183 -6.16 -18.26 -27.82
CA HIS A 183 -6.99 -17.81 -26.71
C HIS A 183 -6.45 -16.52 -26.09
N GLY A 184 -5.15 -16.43 -25.81
CA GLY A 184 -4.55 -15.22 -25.28
C GLY A 184 -4.65 -14.02 -26.23
N ARG A 185 -4.49 -14.26 -27.53
CA ARG A 185 -4.74 -13.23 -28.56
C ARG A 185 -6.18 -12.73 -28.55
N LYS A 186 -7.13 -13.67 -28.50
CA LYS A 186 -8.56 -13.34 -28.44
C LYS A 186 -8.90 -12.52 -27.19
N GLN A 187 -8.35 -12.90 -26.03
CA GLN A 187 -8.51 -12.10 -24.80
C GLN A 187 -8.00 -10.66 -24.96
N LEU A 188 -6.83 -10.47 -25.57
CA LEU A 188 -6.32 -9.13 -25.87
C LEU A 188 -7.23 -8.35 -26.83
N ASP A 189 -7.77 -9.00 -27.87
CA ASP A 189 -8.71 -8.36 -28.80
C ASP A 189 -9.98 -7.93 -28.06
N GLU A 190 -10.55 -8.79 -27.22
CA GLU A 190 -11.73 -8.49 -26.39
C GLU A 190 -11.47 -7.33 -25.42
N LEU A 191 -10.28 -7.27 -24.81
CA LEU A 191 -9.89 -6.15 -23.94
C LEU A 191 -9.80 -4.84 -24.72
N MET A 192 -9.20 -4.87 -25.92
CA MET A 192 -9.10 -3.70 -26.79
C MET A 192 -10.48 -3.22 -27.26
N ASP A 193 -11.40 -4.14 -27.54
CA ASP A 193 -12.77 -3.80 -27.93
C ASP A 193 -13.56 -3.18 -26.77
N LYS A 194 -13.40 -3.71 -25.53
CA LYS A 194 -14.00 -3.11 -24.33
C LYS A 194 -13.44 -1.72 -24.05
N LEU A 195 -12.15 -1.49 -24.25
CA LEU A 195 -11.53 -0.16 -24.08
C LEU A 195 -12.16 0.89 -25.01
N ARG A 196 -12.58 0.50 -26.20
CA ARG A 196 -13.25 1.40 -27.17
C ARG A 196 -14.70 1.72 -26.79
N GLN A 197 -15.31 0.97 -25.86
CA GLN A 197 -16.69 1.23 -25.44
C GLN A 197 -16.77 2.54 -24.62
N PRO A 198 -17.86 3.28 -24.76
CA PRO A 198 -18.10 4.43 -23.90
C PRO A 198 -18.27 3.98 -22.46
N ILE A 199 -17.81 4.80 -21.54
CA ILE A 199 -18.03 4.58 -20.11
C ILE A 199 -19.45 4.98 -19.75
N THR A 200 -20.11 4.22 -18.87
CA THR A 200 -21.37 4.67 -18.26
C THR A 200 -21.05 5.86 -17.35
N PRO A 201 -21.62 7.05 -17.61
CA PRO A 201 -21.34 8.22 -16.78
C PRO A 201 -21.68 7.92 -15.31
N ARG A 202 -20.72 8.10 -14.42
CA ARG A 202 -21.00 8.19 -13.00
C ARG A 202 -21.34 9.62 -12.63
N ARG A 203 -22.11 9.78 -11.59
CA ARG A 203 -22.43 11.11 -11.06
C ARG A 203 -21.16 11.90 -10.76
N GLY A 204 -21.17 13.19 -11.10
CA GLY A 204 -20.08 14.11 -10.75
C GLY A 204 -20.02 14.31 -9.24
N LEU A 205 -18.80 14.45 -8.70
CA LEU A 205 -18.59 14.93 -7.34
C LEU A 205 -18.65 16.46 -7.37
N ASP A 206 -19.47 17.05 -6.52
CA ASP A 206 -19.56 18.51 -6.40
C ASP A 206 -18.47 19.00 -5.44
N LEU A 207 -17.35 19.42 -6.01
CA LEU A 207 -16.17 19.86 -5.25
C LEU A 207 -16.39 21.23 -4.57
N ASP A 208 -17.34 22.04 -5.03
CA ASP A 208 -17.63 23.36 -4.51
C ASP A 208 -18.61 23.31 -3.33
N ARG A 209 -19.32 22.20 -3.18
CA ARG A 209 -20.23 22.01 -2.07
C ARG A 209 -19.46 21.71 -0.79
N PRO A 210 -19.48 22.59 0.21
CA PRO A 210 -18.82 22.31 1.48
C PRO A 210 -19.39 21.04 2.10
N PRO A 211 -18.54 20.18 2.72
CA PRO A 211 -19.03 19.02 3.44
C PRO A 211 -20.02 19.44 4.53
N ALA A 212 -21.14 18.77 4.63
CA ALA A 212 -22.25 19.18 5.48
C ALA A 212 -21.87 19.21 6.96
N ARG A 213 -21.12 18.36 7.50
CA ARG A 213 -20.45 18.30 8.82
C ARG A 213 -19.43 17.19 8.77
N ASP A 214 -18.43 17.24 9.66
CA ASP A 214 -17.59 16.07 9.90
C ASP A 214 -18.49 14.89 10.30
N PRO A 215 -18.33 13.69 9.68
CA PRO A 215 -19.11 12.53 10.06
C PRO A 215 -18.94 12.21 11.55
N VAL A 216 -20.04 11.87 12.22
CA VAL A 216 -19.98 11.33 13.58
C VAL A 216 -19.31 9.95 13.49
N PHE A 217 -18.26 9.72 14.26
CA PHE A 217 -17.51 8.49 14.25
C PHE A 217 -17.50 7.82 15.64
N ARG A 218 -17.32 6.51 15.63
CA ARG A 218 -17.01 5.71 16.82
C ARG A 218 -15.49 5.48 16.84
N SER A 219 -14.85 5.78 17.95
CA SER A 219 -13.42 5.48 18.15
C SER A 219 -13.22 4.18 18.94
N SER A 220 -12.11 3.48 18.69
CA SER A 220 -11.66 2.36 19.51
C SER A 220 -11.14 2.81 20.88
N PHE A 221 -10.75 4.08 21.02
CA PHE A 221 -10.37 4.73 22.27
C PHE A 221 -11.38 5.81 22.66
N THR A 222 -11.60 6.03 23.97
CA THR A 222 -12.04 7.34 24.41
C THR A 222 -10.86 8.30 24.43
N GLN A 223 -11.11 9.61 24.42
CA GLN A 223 -10.02 10.59 24.52
C GLN A 223 -9.20 10.39 25.81
N SER A 224 -9.88 10.20 26.94
CA SER A 224 -9.22 10.00 28.24
C SER A 224 -8.34 8.73 28.27
N ASP A 225 -8.79 7.63 27.64
CA ASP A 225 -8.02 6.39 27.60
C ASP A 225 -6.80 6.52 26.69
N TYR A 226 -6.93 7.24 25.56
CA TYR A 226 -5.82 7.52 24.67
C TYR A 226 -4.76 8.42 25.37
N GLU A 227 -5.21 9.48 26.04
CA GLU A 227 -4.33 10.37 26.81
C GLU A 227 -3.62 9.61 27.93
N ALA A 228 -4.30 8.70 28.63
CA ALA A 228 -3.70 7.84 29.65
C ALA A 228 -2.67 6.85 29.03
N ALA A 229 -2.94 6.32 27.83
CA ALA A 229 -1.97 5.50 27.11
C ALA A 229 -0.72 6.30 26.73
N VAL A 230 -0.87 7.56 26.30
CA VAL A 230 0.26 8.47 26.03
C VAL A 230 1.10 8.66 27.30
N ASP A 231 0.48 8.93 28.46
CA ASP A 231 1.19 9.08 29.73
C ASP A 231 1.91 7.77 30.14
N THR A 232 1.31 6.61 29.91
CA THR A 232 1.95 5.31 30.15
C THR A 232 3.17 5.12 29.26
N ILE A 233 3.09 5.45 27.96
CA ILE A 233 4.23 5.41 27.04
C ILE A 233 5.36 6.33 27.54
N LYS A 234 5.03 7.54 28.00
CA LYS A 234 6.04 8.46 28.57
C LYS A 234 6.76 7.87 29.80
N GLN A 235 6.08 7.07 30.62
CA GLN A 235 6.74 6.36 31.70
C GLN A 235 7.72 5.30 31.18
N TYR A 236 7.38 4.53 30.15
CA TYR A 236 8.30 3.60 29.51
C TYR A 236 9.52 4.31 28.87
N ILE A 237 9.33 5.50 28.31
CA ILE A 237 10.42 6.31 27.76
C ILE A 237 11.36 6.76 28.91
N LEU A 238 10.81 7.27 30.01
CA LEU A 238 11.58 7.71 31.18
C LEU A 238 12.31 6.55 31.84
N ALA A 239 11.74 5.35 31.83
CA ALA A 239 12.39 4.13 32.33
C ALA A 239 13.51 3.63 31.39
N GLY A 240 13.63 4.15 30.16
CA GLY A 240 14.65 3.75 29.21
C GLY A 240 14.27 2.52 28.36
N ASP A 241 13.01 2.09 28.39
CA ASP A 241 12.54 0.94 27.61
C ASP A 241 12.48 1.24 26.10
N VAL A 242 12.06 2.45 25.75
CA VAL A 242 11.88 2.92 24.36
C VAL A 242 12.24 4.39 24.23
N MET A 243 12.52 4.83 23.01
CA MET A 243 12.70 6.24 22.66
C MET A 243 11.42 6.84 22.08
N GLN A 244 10.66 6.03 21.34
CA GLN A 244 9.41 6.43 20.70
C GLN A 244 8.48 5.21 20.58
N VAL A 245 7.18 5.43 20.76
CA VAL A 245 6.11 4.46 20.45
C VAL A 245 5.04 5.17 19.64
N VAL A 246 4.45 4.47 18.65
CA VAL A 246 3.40 5.03 17.78
C VAL A 246 2.06 4.33 18.06
N PRO A 247 1.32 4.74 19.11
CA PRO A 247 -0.03 4.25 19.36
C PRO A 247 -1.00 4.80 18.30
N SER A 248 -2.09 4.08 18.07
CA SER A 248 -3.10 4.48 17.10
C SER A 248 -4.52 4.20 17.58
N GLN A 249 -5.48 4.94 17.03
CA GLN A 249 -6.91 4.69 17.24
C GLN A 249 -7.60 4.39 15.91
N ARG A 250 -8.57 3.46 15.94
CA ARG A 250 -9.45 3.19 14.81
C ARG A 250 -10.75 3.98 14.96
N MET A 251 -11.11 4.68 13.90
CA MET A 251 -12.34 5.45 13.79
C MET A 251 -13.25 4.80 12.75
N SER A 252 -14.50 4.55 13.10
CA SER A 252 -15.49 3.87 12.27
C SER A 252 -16.71 4.77 12.05
N ILE A 253 -17.19 4.79 10.81
CA ILE A 253 -18.39 5.53 10.40
C ILE A 253 -19.25 4.66 9.50
N ASP A 254 -20.56 4.89 9.49
CA ASP A 254 -21.45 4.28 8.52
C ASP A 254 -21.14 4.84 7.12
N PHE A 255 -21.11 3.99 6.11
CA PHE A 255 -20.75 4.36 4.75
C PHE A 255 -21.66 3.68 3.73
N LYS A 256 -22.32 4.48 2.89
CA LYS A 256 -23.34 4.02 1.92
C LYS A 256 -22.96 4.28 0.47
N ALA A 257 -22.03 5.21 0.21
CA ALA A 257 -21.57 5.50 -1.13
C ALA A 257 -20.82 4.31 -1.76
N ALA A 258 -20.69 4.29 -3.07
CA ALA A 258 -19.86 3.30 -3.73
C ALA A 258 -18.37 3.51 -3.34
N PRO A 259 -17.64 2.45 -2.96
CA PRO A 259 -16.23 2.59 -2.54
C PRO A 259 -15.32 3.28 -3.56
N ILE A 260 -15.60 3.12 -4.85
CA ILE A 260 -14.86 3.80 -5.92
C ILE A 260 -15.08 5.32 -5.90
N ASP A 261 -16.22 5.81 -5.41
CA ASP A 261 -16.46 7.25 -5.29
C ASP A 261 -15.65 7.88 -4.15
N LEU A 262 -15.36 7.11 -3.07
CA LEU A 262 -14.37 7.50 -2.08
C LEU A 262 -12.98 7.64 -2.71
N TYR A 263 -12.56 6.66 -3.53
CA TYR A 263 -11.29 6.74 -4.24
C TYR A 263 -11.21 7.99 -5.13
N ARG A 264 -12.27 8.29 -5.88
CA ARG A 264 -12.37 9.49 -6.73
C ARG A 264 -12.21 10.77 -5.91
N ALA A 265 -12.88 10.85 -4.76
CA ALA A 265 -12.79 12.00 -3.85
C ALA A 265 -11.36 12.15 -3.27
N LEU A 266 -10.74 11.06 -2.81
CA LEU A 266 -9.36 11.08 -2.30
C LEU A 266 -8.36 11.53 -3.36
N ARG A 267 -8.53 11.05 -4.59
CA ARG A 267 -7.67 11.42 -5.72
C ARG A 267 -7.69 12.91 -6.01
N CYS A 268 -8.82 13.59 -5.75
CA CYS A 268 -8.95 15.04 -5.91
C CYS A 268 -8.34 15.82 -4.74
N PHE A 269 -8.58 15.39 -3.49
CA PHE A 269 -8.19 16.18 -2.33
C PHE A 269 -6.80 15.88 -1.79
N ASN A 270 -6.34 14.65 -1.94
CA ASN A 270 -5.08 14.20 -1.35
C ASN A 270 -4.33 13.25 -2.30
N PRO A 271 -3.95 13.73 -3.50
CA PRO A 271 -3.11 12.92 -4.38
C PRO A 271 -1.76 12.64 -3.72
N THR A 272 -1.30 11.40 -3.81
CA THR A 272 -0.03 10.94 -3.22
C THR A 272 0.70 9.99 -4.17
N PRO A 273 1.98 9.65 -3.89
CA PRO A 273 2.74 8.70 -4.69
C PRO A 273 2.12 7.30 -4.75
N TYR A 274 1.39 6.90 -3.73
CA TYR A 274 0.75 5.57 -3.66
C TYR A 274 -0.75 5.71 -3.42
N MET A 275 -1.49 5.82 -4.49
CA MET A 275 -2.94 5.73 -4.46
C MET A 275 -3.39 4.34 -4.86
N TYR A 276 -4.30 3.75 -4.11
CA TYR A 276 -4.80 2.41 -4.39
C TYR A 276 -6.27 2.24 -4.07
N PHE A 277 -6.88 1.41 -4.89
CA PHE A 277 -8.23 0.90 -4.72
C PHE A 277 -8.22 -0.61 -4.91
N PHE A 278 -8.65 -1.36 -3.91
CA PHE A 278 -8.83 -2.80 -3.98
C PHE A 278 -10.29 -3.15 -3.75
N ASN A 279 -10.84 -3.93 -4.67
CA ASN A 279 -12.15 -4.57 -4.52
C ASN A 279 -11.91 -6.06 -4.28
N PHE A 280 -11.99 -6.51 -3.04
CA PHE A 280 -11.82 -7.92 -2.66
C PHE A 280 -13.14 -8.72 -2.65
N GLY A 281 -14.24 -8.07 -3.05
CA GLY A 281 -15.58 -8.63 -3.08
C GLY A 281 -16.34 -8.39 -1.78
N ASP A 282 -15.91 -8.98 -0.69
CA ASP A 282 -16.52 -8.89 0.64
C ASP A 282 -16.10 -7.62 1.42
N PHE A 283 -15.00 -6.98 1.04
CA PHE A 283 -14.56 -5.68 1.57
C PHE A 283 -13.68 -4.95 0.54
N HIS A 284 -13.46 -3.67 0.80
CA HIS A 284 -12.60 -2.83 -0.03
C HIS A 284 -11.50 -2.19 0.82
N VAL A 285 -10.34 -1.95 0.19
CA VAL A 285 -9.26 -1.16 0.76
C VAL A 285 -8.98 0.01 -0.16
N VAL A 286 -9.12 1.23 0.38
CA VAL A 286 -8.98 2.48 -0.38
C VAL A 286 -7.98 3.36 0.33
N GLY A 287 -6.90 3.73 -0.33
CA GLY A 287 -5.83 4.47 0.33
C GLY A 287 -5.13 5.50 -0.55
N SER A 288 -4.51 6.45 0.16
CA SER A 288 -3.68 7.51 -0.38
C SER A 288 -2.44 7.65 0.50
N SER A 289 -1.48 6.71 0.34
CA SER A 289 -0.28 6.65 1.16
C SER A 289 0.83 7.53 0.58
N PRO A 290 1.46 8.38 1.40
CA PRO A 290 2.58 9.17 0.97
C PRO A 290 3.91 8.39 1.02
N GLU A 291 3.96 7.22 1.69
CA GLU A 291 5.20 6.61 2.13
C GLU A 291 5.37 5.19 1.58
N VAL A 292 6.52 4.95 0.94
CA VAL A 292 6.96 3.59 0.59
C VAL A 292 7.30 2.81 1.85
N LEU A 293 6.84 1.56 1.97
CA LEU A 293 7.35 0.65 2.98
C LEU A 293 8.71 0.10 2.56
N VAL A 294 8.72 -0.61 1.45
CA VAL A 294 9.94 -1.14 0.83
C VAL A 294 9.72 -1.38 -0.67
N ARG A 295 10.72 -1.02 -1.44
CA ARG A 295 10.81 -1.35 -2.87
C ARG A 295 12.04 -2.20 -3.10
N VAL A 296 11.90 -3.23 -3.93
CA VAL A 296 13.01 -4.04 -4.44
C VAL A 296 12.93 -4.03 -5.96
N GLU A 297 13.91 -3.43 -6.61
CA GLU A 297 14.02 -3.39 -8.07
C GLU A 297 15.41 -3.88 -8.48
N ASP A 298 15.47 -4.92 -9.28
CA ASP A 298 16.72 -5.53 -9.76
C ASP A 298 17.70 -5.80 -8.61
N ASN A 299 17.16 -6.39 -7.52
CA ASN A 299 17.85 -6.68 -6.25
C ASN A 299 18.33 -5.44 -5.46
N LEU A 300 17.98 -4.22 -5.86
CA LEU A 300 18.23 -3.02 -5.06
C LEU A 300 17.04 -2.77 -4.14
N ILE A 301 17.29 -2.83 -2.84
CA ILE A 301 16.33 -2.47 -1.79
C ILE A 301 16.33 -0.94 -1.65
N THR A 302 15.15 -0.36 -1.53
CA THR A 302 14.96 1.07 -1.25
C THR A 302 13.95 1.25 -0.15
N VAL A 303 14.32 2.01 0.88
CA VAL A 303 13.46 2.47 1.98
C VAL A 303 13.56 3.99 2.03
N ARG A 304 12.42 4.64 2.28
CA ARG A 304 12.36 6.09 2.15
C ARG A 304 11.64 6.71 3.36
N PRO A 305 12.34 6.90 4.48
CA PRO A 305 11.77 7.52 5.66
C PRO A 305 11.33 8.96 5.36
N ILE A 306 10.12 9.29 5.83
CA ILE A 306 9.51 10.61 5.72
C ILE A 306 9.15 11.05 7.14
N ALA A 307 9.62 12.22 7.56
CA ALA A 307 9.25 12.85 8.83
C ALA A 307 9.26 14.38 8.69
N GLY A 308 8.78 15.05 9.71
CA GLY A 308 8.68 16.50 9.71
C GLY A 308 7.63 17.00 8.72
N THR A 309 6.84 17.96 9.14
CA THR A 309 5.77 18.49 8.27
C THR A 309 5.63 20.00 8.47
N ARG A 310 5.55 20.73 7.35
CA ARG A 310 5.07 22.12 7.33
C ARG A 310 4.03 22.27 6.21
N PRO A 311 3.05 23.19 6.40
CA PRO A 311 2.12 23.53 5.31
C PRO A 311 2.86 24.20 4.15
N ARG A 312 2.25 24.23 2.98
CA ARG A 312 2.75 25.01 1.86
C ARG A 312 2.57 26.51 2.12
N GLY A 313 3.55 27.29 1.71
CA GLY A 313 3.48 28.76 1.76
C GLY A 313 2.49 29.32 0.74
N ALA A 314 1.93 30.50 1.03
CA ALA A 314 1.03 31.20 0.11
C ALA A 314 1.73 31.67 -1.20
N ASN A 315 3.03 31.75 -1.18
CA ASN A 315 3.91 32.11 -2.31
C ASN A 315 5.28 31.46 -2.11
N GLU A 316 6.17 31.58 -3.08
CA GLU A 316 7.49 30.96 -3.08
C GLU A 316 8.37 31.42 -1.90
N GLU A 317 8.34 32.72 -1.54
CA GLU A 317 9.10 33.26 -0.41
C GLU A 317 8.65 32.65 0.93
N ALA A 318 7.33 32.56 1.14
CA ALA A 318 6.75 31.94 2.32
C ALA A 318 7.04 30.41 2.35
N ASP A 319 7.04 29.74 1.20
CA ASP A 319 7.37 28.32 1.06
C ASP A 319 8.83 28.06 1.45
N LEU A 320 9.76 28.89 0.99
CA LEU A 320 11.20 28.82 1.36
C LEU A 320 11.44 29.15 2.85
N ALA A 321 10.67 30.08 3.42
CA ALA A 321 10.74 30.37 4.85
C ALA A 321 10.31 29.18 5.70
N LEU A 322 9.23 28.49 5.32
CA LEU A 322 8.74 27.29 5.99
C LEU A 322 9.70 26.10 5.82
N GLU A 323 10.36 25.96 4.68
CA GLU A 323 11.42 24.98 4.48
C GLU A 323 12.59 25.22 5.44
N LYS A 324 13.05 26.46 5.54
CA LYS A 324 14.13 26.84 6.46
C LYS A 324 13.73 26.60 7.92
N ASP A 325 12.51 26.93 8.29
CA ASP A 325 11.95 26.65 9.63
C ASP A 325 11.97 25.15 9.92
N LEU A 326 11.46 24.32 8.99
CA LEU A 326 11.46 22.87 9.13
C LEU A 326 12.87 22.27 9.29
N LEU A 327 13.84 22.72 8.49
CA LEU A 327 15.23 22.24 8.55
C LEU A 327 16.02 22.79 9.74
N SER A 328 15.51 23.78 10.47
CA SER A 328 16.10 24.32 11.69
C SER A 328 15.41 23.83 12.97
N ASP A 329 14.40 22.99 12.87
CA ASP A 329 13.68 22.41 14.01
C ASP A 329 14.44 21.17 14.52
N ASP A 330 15.14 21.33 15.65
CA ASP A 330 15.98 20.29 16.24
C ASP A 330 15.20 19.01 16.56
N LYS A 331 13.91 19.12 16.94
CA LYS A 331 13.04 17.97 17.22
C LYS A 331 12.76 17.17 15.94
N GLU A 332 12.33 17.84 14.86
CA GLU A 332 12.03 17.20 13.59
C GLU A 332 13.28 16.54 12.98
N ILE A 333 14.44 17.21 13.10
CA ILE A 333 15.74 16.66 12.65
C ILE A 333 16.13 15.43 13.47
N ALA A 334 15.98 15.46 14.80
CA ALA A 334 16.30 14.31 15.65
C ALA A 334 15.40 13.10 15.35
N GLU A 335 14.09 13.33 15.17
CA GLU A 335 13.15 12.29 14.78
C GLU A 335 13.53 11.70 13.42
N HIS A 336 13.83 12.54 12.45
CA HIS A 336 14.20 12.08 11.11
C HIS A 336 15.50 11.28 11.09
N LEU A 337 16.50 11.68 11.89
CA LEU A 337 17.76 10.91 12.08
C LEU A 337 17.47 9.51 12.66
N MET A 338 16.59 9.42 13.65
CA MET A 338 16.18 8.14 14.22
C MET A 338 15.54 7.23 13.15
N LEU A 339 14.69 7.78 12.30
CA LEU A 339 14.05 7.01 11.20
C LEU A 339 15.05 6.60 10.12
N ILE A 340 16.05 7.44 9.80
CA ILE A 340 17.17 7.06 8.91
C ILE A 340 17.93 5.88 9.49
N ASP A 341 18.30 5.93 10.77
CA ASP A 341 19.06 4.86 11.41
C ASP A 341 18.26 3.56 11.49
N LEU A 342 16.96 3.64 11.76
CA LEU A 342 16.07 2.48 11.72
C LEU A 342 15.98 1.88 10.30
N GLY A 343 15.81 2.73 9.27
CA GLY A 343 15.79 2.29 7.87
C GLY A 343 17.13 1.65 7.44
N ARG A 344 18.26 2.20 7.90
CA ARG A 344 19.59 1.62 7.66
C ARG A 344 19.76 0.27 8.34
N ASN A 345 19.29 0.14 9.58
CA ASN A 345 19.33 -1.11 10.34
C ASN A 345 18.48 -2.18 9.67
N ASP A 346 17.24 -1.87 9.33
CA ASP A 346 16.31 -2.80 8.70
C ASP A 346 16.82 -3.27 7.33
N THR A 347 17.27 -2.33 6.48
CA THR A 347 17.88 -2.64 5.17
C THR A 347 19.16 -3.47 5.35
N GLY A 348 19.98 -3.15 6.35
CA GLY A 348 21.26 -3.82 6.61
C GLY A 348 21.13 -5.29 6.99
N ARG A 349 20.01 -5.71 7.57
CA ARG A 349 19.73 -7.12 7.92
C ARG A 349 19.77 -8.03 6.68
N VAL A 350 19.35 -7.53 5.54
CA VAL A 350 19.17 -8.30 4.28
C VAL A 350 20.05 -7.83 3.13
N SER A 351 20.87 -6.80 3.33
CA SER A 351 21.77 -6.27 2.31
C SER A 351 23.18 -6.88 2.40
N GLU A 352 23.85 -6.96 1.28
CA GLU A 352 25.29 -7.25 1.23
C GLU A 352 26.08 -6.26 2.07
N ILE A 353 27.11 -6.74 2.77
CA ILE A 353 27.92 -5.92 3.67
C ILE A 353 28.59 -4.79 2.88
N GLY A 354 28.45 -3.55 3.41
CA GLY A 354 29.04 -2.35 2.81
C GLY A 354 28.23 -1.72 1.66
N THR A 355 27.05 -2.28 1.31
CA THR A 355 26.21 -1.75 0.24
C THR A 355 25.13 -0.79 0.72
N VAL A 356 24.84 -0.77 2.02
CA VAL A 356 23.84 0.17 2.58
C VAL A 356 24.35 1.60 2.45
N LYS A 357 23.58 2.43 1.74
CA LYS A 357 23.92 3.82 1.43
C LYS A 357 22.74 4.75 1.73
N LEU A 358 23.05 5.92 2.25
CA LEU A 358 22.14 7.06 2.31
C LEU A 358 22.35 7.86 1.04
N THR A 359 21.49 7.69 0.05
CA THR A 359 21.64 8.30 -1.29
C THR A 359 21.04 9.70 -1.37
N GLU A 360 20.02 9.98 -0.55
CA GLU A 360 19.46 11.30 -0.33
C GLU A 360 19.35 11.52 1.18
N LYS A 361 19.78 12.67 1.68
CA LYS A 361 19.75 12.99 3.10
C LYS A 361 19.01 14.30 3.35
N MET A 362 17.88 14.23 4.08
CA MET A 362 17.10 15.38 4.56
C MET A 362 16.76 16.38 3.44
N VAL A 363 16.30 15.87 2.30
CA VAL A 363 15.78 16.70 1.21
C VAL A 363 14.34 17.10 1.50
N ILE A 364 13.95 18.32 1.09
CA ILE A 364 12.56 18.75 1.20
C ILE A 364 11.79 18.32 -0.05
N GLU A 365 10.75 17.53 0.17
CA GLU A 365 9.75 17.23 -0.85
C GLU A 365 8.48 18.02 -0.62
N ARG A 366 8.03 18.65 -1.70
CA ARG A 366 6.82 19.47 -1.72
C ARG A 366 5.67 18.70 -2.33
N TYR A 367 4.61 18.55 -1.55
CA TYR A 367 3.34 17.98 -1.97
C TYR A 367 2.30 19.09 -2.14
N SER A 368 1.09 18.75 -2.53
CA SER A 368 0.03 19.75 -2.81
C SER A 368 -0.24 20.68 -1.63
N ASN A 369 -0.28 20.14 -0.40
CA ASN A 369 -0.72 20.86 0.79
C ASN A 369 0.36 21.00 1.86
N VAL A 370 1.41 20.17 1.79
CA VAL A 370 2.46 20.09 2.81
C VAL A 370 3.84 19.87 2.17
N MET A 371 4.90 20.10 2.95
CA MET A 371 6.25 19.68 2.66
C MET A 371 6.77 18.79 3.78
N HIS A 372 7.66 17.86 3.44
CA HIS A 372 8.26 16.91 4.37
C HIS A 372 9.78 16.85 4.21
N ILE A 373 10.46 16.46 5.27
CA ILE A 373 11.86 16.01 5.20
C ILE A 373 11.86 14.56 4.75
N VAL A 374 12.63 14.25 3.74
CA VAL A 374 12.74 12.92 3.14
C VAL A 374 14.20 12.51 3.03
N SER A 375 14.47 11.25 3.29
CA SER A 375 15.78 10.64 3.03
C SER A 375 15.59 9.32 2.27
N ASN A 376 16.64 8.86 1.59
CA ASN A 376 16.60 7.64 0.81
C ASN A 376 17.73 6.71 1.20
N VAL A 377 17.37 5.52 1.70
CA VAL A 377 18.31 4.46 2.08
C VAL A 377 18.20 3.34 1.07
N THR A 378 19.32 2.92 0.52
CA THR A 378 19.39 1.79 -0.42
C THR A 378 20.36 0.73 0.07
N GLY A 379 20.17 -0.51 -0.37
CA GLY A 379 21.10 -1.63 -0.13
C GLY A 379 20.92 -2.71 -1.17
N GLN A 380 22.02 -3.37 -1.56
CA GLN A 380 21.97 -4.48 -2.48
C GLN A 380 21.52 -5.74 -1.72
N LEU A 381 20.47 -6.40 -2.18
CA LEU A 381 19.96 -7.63 -1.56
C LEU A 381 21.04 -8.71 -1.60
N LYS A 382 21.24 -9.41 -0.48
CA LYS A 382 22.19 -10.54 -0.40
C LYS A 382 21.82 -11.63 -1.38
N GLU A 383 22.83 -12.29 -1.94
CA GLU A 383 22.64 -13.47 -2.76
C GLU A 383 21.85 -14.55 -2.00
N GLY A 384 20.86 -15.15 -2.65
CA GLY A 384 19.98 -16.17 -2.09
C GLY A 384 18.80 -15.62 -1.28
N LEU A 385 18.73 -14.30 -1.01
CA LEU A 385 17.58 -13.66 -0.42
C LEU A 385 16.63 -13.10 -1.49
N THR A 386 15.38 -12.93 -1.11
CA THR A 386 14.31 -12.48 -2.01
C THR A 386 13.67 -11.16 -1.52
N ALA A 387 12.79 -10.61 -2.33
CA ALA A 387 11.99 -9.45 -1.92
C ALA A 387 11.13 -9.73 -0.66
N MET A 388 10.75 -11.00 -0.42
CA MET A 388 10.03 -11.38 0.82
C MET A 388 10.92 -11.23 2.05
N ASP A 389 12.20 -11.55 1.96
CA ASP A 389 13.14 -11.34 3.07
C ASP A 389 13.30 -9.85 3.37
N ALA A 390 13.29 -9.00 2.34
CA ALA A 390 13.27 -7.54 2.52
C ALA A 390 12.00 -7.08 3.21
N LEU A 391 10.83 -7.61 2.83
CA LEU A 391 9.57 -7.32 3.51
C LEU A 391 9.61 -7.74 4.98
N ARG A 392 10.06 -8.97 5.28
CA ARG A 392 10.21 -9.50 6.65
C ARG A 392 11.10 -8.63 7.53
N ALA A 393 12.17 -8.08 6.97
CA ALA A 393 13.13 -7.26 7.71
C ALA A 393 12.57 -5.87 8.05
N ILE A 394 11.70 -5.32 7.21
CA ILE A 394 11.26 -3.94 7.27
C ILE A 394 9.86 -3.79 7.88
N LEU A 395 8.93 -4.74 7.63
CA LEU A 395 7.56 -4.69 8.14
C LEU A 395 7.48 -4.99 9.65
N PRO A 396 6.75 -4.14 10.43
CA PRO A 396 6.19 -2.86 10.06
C PRO A 396 7.27 -1.76 10.00
N ALA A 397 6.96 -0.66 9.33
CA ALA A 397 7.82 0.52 9.29
C ALA A 397 8.01 1.11 10.69
N GLY A 398 9.17 1.74 10.93
CA GLY A 398 9.47 2.43 12.17
C GLY A 398 8.51 3.58 12.49
N THR A 399 8.07 4.28 11.44
CA THR A 399 7.06 5.35 11.51
C THR A 399 5.70 4.88 12.04
N LEU A 400 5.44 3.57 12.08
CA LEU A 400 4.19 2.96 12.57
C LEU A 400 4.39 2.08 13.82
N SER A 401 5.62 1.90 14.29
CA SER A 401 5.94 1.09 15.47
C SER A 401 6.64 1.91 16.56
N GLY A 402 7.85 2.31 16.32
CA GLY A 402 8.70 3.07 17.25
C GLY A 402 10.10 2.52 17.36
N ALA A 403 10.84 2.97 18.35
CA ALA A 403 12.24 2.62 18.56
C ALA A 403 12.56 2.38 20.05
N PRO A 404 13.18 1.23 20.42
CA PRO A 404 13.48 0.05 19.60
C PRO A 404 12.22 -0.68 19.14
N LYS A 405 12.20 -1.15 17.88
CA LYS A 405 11.00 -1.63 17.15
C LYS A 405 10.20 -2.69 17.93
N ILE A 406 10.83 -3.78 18.38
CA ILE A 406 10.13 -4.91 19.02
C ILE A 406 9.49 -4.47 20.34
N ARG A 407 10.23 -3.73 21.19
CA ARG A 407 9.68 -3.26 22.45
C ARG A 407 8.55 -2.25 22.27
N ALA A 408 8.66 -1.36 21.29
CA ALA A 408 7.58 -0.45 20.92
C ALA A 408 6.31 -1.21 20.52
N MET A 409 6.44 -2.29 19.73
CA MET A 409 5.28 -3.12 19.32
C MET A 409 4.67 -3.90 20.50
N GLU A 410 5.46 -4.36 21.48
CA GLU A 410 4.94 -4.96 22.71
C GLU A 410 4.07 -3.96 23.49
N ILE A 411 4.51 -2.71 23.59
CA ILE A 411 3.76 -1.64 24.26
C ILE A 411 2.49 -1.29 23.46
N ILE A 412 2.55 -1.31 22.14
CA ILE A 412 1.37 -1.13 21.29
C ILE A 412 0.34 -2.24 21.55
N ASP A 413 0.78 -3.50 21.62
CA ASP A 413 -0.12 -4.63 21.91
C ASP A 413 -0.72 -4.54 23.32
N GLU A 414 0.01 -3.97 24.29
CA GLU A 414 -0.49 -3.75 25.64
C GLU A 414 -1.57 -2.68 25.71
N LEU A 415 -1.43 -1.60 24.93
CA LEU A 415 -2.23 -0.39 25.11
C LEU A 415 -3.37 -0.24 24.08
N GLU A 416 -3.20 -0.73 22.84
CA GLU A 416 -4.27 -0.62 21.84
C GLU A 416 -5.41 -1.60 22.13
N PRO A 417 -6.68 -1.15 22.03
CA PRO A 417 -7.82 -1.99 22.39
C PRO A 417 -8.24 -2.98 21.32
N VAL A 418 -7.69 -2.86 20.07
CA VAL A 418 -8.06 -3.71 18.95
C VAL A 418 -6.87 -4.00 18.03
N LYS A 419 -6.88 -5.16 17.39
CA LYS A 419 -5.90 -5.57 16.38
C LYS A 419 -5.86 -4.58 15.21
N ARG A 420 -4.66 -4.26 14.70
CA ARG A 420 -4.47 -3.25 13.63
C ARG A 420 -4.97 -3.72 12.26
N GLY A 421 -4.76 -4.99 11.91
CA GLY A 421 -5.12 -5.54 10.62
C GLY A 421 -4.35 -4.88 9.46
N VAL A 422 -5.06 -4.26 8.53
CA VAL A 422 -4.44 -3.61 7.34
C VAL A 422 -3.57 -2.40 7.70
N TYR A 423 -3.98 -1.60 8.70
CA TYR A 423 -3.27 -0.38 9.09
C TYR A 423 -1.82 -0.67 9.55
N GLY A 424 -0.87 0.06 8.98
CA GLY A 424 0.56 -0.10 9.26
C GLY A 424 1.21 -1.29 8.57
N GLY A 425 0.44 -2.05 7.77
CA GLY A 425 0.93 -3.12 6.92
C GLY A 425 1.52 -2.63 5.60
N ALA A 426 1.78 -3.55 4.68
CA ALA A 426 2.29 -3.33 3.33
C ALA A 426 1.17 -3.50 2.30
N VAL A 427 1.03 -2.55 1.37
CA VAL A 427 0.06 -2.60 0.28
C VAL A 427 0.79 -2.41 -1.04
N GLY A 428 0.61 -3.32 -2.01
CA GLY A 428 1.28 -3.22 -3.29
C GLY A 428 1.36 -4.54 -4.03
N TYR A 429 2.53 -4.81 -4.64
CA TYR A 429 2.72 -6.01 -5.46
C TYR A 429 4.08 -6.68 -5.30
N PHE A 430 4.07 -7.98 -5.57
CA PHE A 430 5.23 -8.84 -5.83
C PHE A 430 5.15 -9.31 -7.27
N ALA A 431 5.99 -8.78 -8.14
CA ALA A 431 6.05 -9.16 -9.54
C ALA A 431 6.69 -10.54 -9.73
N TRP A 432 6.34 -11.21 -10.82
CA TRP A 432 6.91 -12.53 -11.14
C TRP A 432 8.43 -12.52 -11.34
N ASN A 433 8.97 -11.41 -11.85
CA ASN A 433 10.42 -11.21 -12.04
C ASN A 433 11.23 -10.97 -10.76
N GLY A 434 10.60 -11.02 -9.58
CA GLY A 434 11.27 -10.81 -8.29
C GLY A 434 11.22 -9.38 -7.77
N ASN A 435 10.79 -8.41 -8.56
CA ASN A 435 10.60 -7.03 -8.12
C ASN A 435 9.39 -6.90 -7.17
N MET A 436 9.46 -5.96 -6.27
CA MET A 436 8.40 -5.63 -5.30
C MET A 436 8.30 -4.12 -5.15
N ASP A 437 7.07 -3.62 -5.03
CA ASP A 437 6.82 -2.23 -4.63
C ASP A 437 5.63 -2.19 -3.68
N THR A 438 5.86 -1.71 -2.45
CA THR A 438 4.86 -1.67 -1.40
C THR A 438 4.87 -0.34 -0.66
N ALA A 439 3.69 0.21 -0.42
CA ALA A 439 3.46 1.37 0.43
C ALA A 439 3.09 0.93 1.85
N ILE A 440 3.32 1.80 2.82
CA ILE A 440 2.76 1.64 4.16
C ILE A 440 1.25 1.89 4.09
N ALA A 441 0.44 1.01 4.68
CA ALA A 441 -1.00 1.17 4.74
C ALA A 441 -1.41 2.23 5.77
N ILE A 442 -1.23 3.51 5.42
CA ILE A 442 -1.67 4.69 6.16
C ILE A 442 -2.57 5.55 5.29
N ARG A 443 -3.34 6.45 5.88
CA ARG A 443 -4.35 7.23 5.13
C ARG A 443 -5.25 6.32 4.29
N THR A 444 -5.64 5.20 4.91
CA THR A 444 -6.27 4.04 4.29
C THR A 444 -7.58 3.75 4.99
N ALA A 445 -8.62 3.53 4.20
CA ALA A 445 -9.92 3.06 4.66
C ALA A 445 -10.10 1.58 4.33
N VAL A 446 -10.62 0.83 5.29
CA VAL A 446 -11.21 -0.50 5.08
C VAL A 446 -12.73 -0.34 5.10
N ILE A 447 -13.39 -0.73 4.01
CA ILE A 447 -14.85 -0.63 3.89
C ILE A 447 -15.42 -2.04 3.89
N LYS A 448 -16.21 -2.37 4.91
CA LYS A 448 -16.81 -3.69 5.11
C LYS A 448 -18.18 -3.58 5.77
N ASN A 449 -19.15 -4.37 5.32
CA ASN A 449 -20.49 -4.44 5.91
C ASN A 449 -21.21 -3.08 6.08
N GLY A 450 -21.01 -2.13 5.16
CA GLY A 450 -21.62 -0.79 5.23
C GLY A 450 -20.94 0.14 6.24
N GLU A 451 -19.79 -0.22 6.77
CA GLU A 451 -18.96 0.62 7.64
C GLU A 451 -17.62 0.92 6.97
N LEU A 452 -17.09 2.11 7.22
CA LEU A 452 -15.77 2.54 6.81
C LEU A 452 -14.90 2.74 8.06
N HIS A 453 -13.74 2.11 8.06
CA HIS A 453 -12.79 2.13 9.17
C HIS A 453 -11.51 2.81 8.73
N VAL A 454 -11.08 3.83 9.48
CA VAL A 454 -9.80 4.54 9.29
C VAL A 454 -9.01 4.46 10.58
N GLN A 455 -7.71 4.22 10.49
CA GLN A 455 -6.84 4.22 11.67
C GLN A 455 -5.75 5.28 11.52
N ALA A 456 -5.43 5.96 12.61
CA ALA A 456 -4.41 6.99 12.67
C ALA A 456 -3.70 6.97 14.02
N GLY A 457 -2.39 7.21 14.00
CA GLY A 457 -1.53 7.27 15.19
C GLY A 457 -0.55 8.43 15.13
N GLY A 458 0.11 8.69 16.25
CA GLY A 458 1.17 9.67 16.41
C GLY A 458 2.38 9.08 17.15
N GLY A 459 3.57 9.60 16.87
CA GLY A 459 4.81 9.18 17.54
C GLY A 459 4.95 9.84 18.90
N ILE A 460 4.83 9.07 19.97
CA ILE A 460 4.95 9.57 21.35
C ILE A 460 6.41 9.57 21.76
N VAL A 461 6.89 10.72 22.19
CA VAL A 461 8.23 10.97 22.74
C VAL A 461 8.12 11.60 24.14
N ALA A 462 9.24 11.81 24.82
CA ALA A 462 9.26 12.32 26.19
C ALA A 462 8.50 13.63 26.37
N ASP A 463 8.60 14.52 25.41
CA ASP A 463 7.98 15.85 25.44
C ASP A 463 6.55 15.89 24.90
N SER A 464 5.99 14.75 24.45
CA SER A 464 4.62 14.67 23.95
C SER A 464 3.60 15.13 24.98
N VAL A 465 2.60 15.88 24.52
CA VAL A 465 1.49 16.38 25.34
C VAL A 465 0.23 15.57 24.97
N PRO A 466 -0.36 14.80 25.90
CA PRO A 466 -1.43 13.83 25.59
C PRO A 466 -2.58 14.40 24.76
N ALA A 467 -3.08 15.58 25.12
CA ALA A 467 -4.17 16.22 24.39
C ALA A 467 -3.79 16.61 22.94
N LEU A 468 -2.54 17.03 22.72
CA LEU A 468 -2.06 17.36 21.36
C LEU A 468 -1.87 16.11 20.50
N GLU A 469 -1.42 15.01 21.09
CA GLU A 469 -1.29 13.73 20.39
C GLU A 469 -2.67 13.16 19.98
N TRP A 470 -3.68 13.31 20.85
CA TRP A 470 -5.06 12.99 20.47
C TRP A 470 -5.51 13.83 19.28
N GLU A 471 -5.34 15.14 19.31
CA GLU A 471 -5.69 16.05 18.21
C GLU A 471 -4.92 15.71 16.92
N GLU A 472 -3.66 15.26 17.02
CA GLU A 472 -2.88 14.84 15.86
C GLU A 472 -3.54 13.66 15.14
N THR A 473 -4.04 12.65 15.87
CA THR A 473 -4.75 11.53 15.26
C THR A 473 -6.02 12.00 14.54
N LEU A 474 -6.75 12.96 15.12
CA LEU A 474 -7.93 13.56 14.51
C LEU A 474 -7.58 14.37 13.26
N ASN A 475 -6.46 15.07 13.26
CA ASN A 475 -5.97 15.81 12.10
C ASN A 475 -5.60 14.87 10.94
N LYS A 476 -4.95 13.74 11.23
CA LYS A 476 -4.55 12.74 10.23
C LYS A 476 -5.73 12.10 9.51
N ARG A 477 -6.93 12.04 10.11
CA ARG A 477 -8.15 11.52 9.47
C ARG A 477 -8.85 12.52 8.54
N ARG A 478 -8.59 13.84 8.67
CA ARG A 478 -9.39 14.90 8.04
C ARG A 478 -9.55 14.73 6.53
N ALA A 479 -8.47 14.42 5.81
CA ALA A 479 -8.51 14.24 4.36
C ALA A 479 -9.45 13.10 3.97
N MET A 480 -9.40 11.97 4.70
CA MET A 480 -10.26 10.82 4.47
C MET A 480 -11.72 11.15 4.77
N PHE A 481 -12.01 11.79 5.89
CA PHE A 481 -13.40 12.15 6.27
C PHE A 481 -14.00 13.20 5.33
N ARG A 482 -13.19 14.14 4.84
CA ARG A 482 -13.62 15.07 3.79
C ARG A 482 -13.97 14.33 2.50
N ALA A 483 -13.16 13.35 2.11
CA ALA A 483 -13.43 12.51 0.94
C ALA A 483 -14.69 11.65 1.12
N VAL A 484 -14.93 11.11 2.33
CA VAL A 484 -16.17 10.41 2.69
C VAL A 484 -17.38 11.31 2.53
N ALA A 485 -17.34 12.51 3.11
CA ALA A 485 -18.46 13.44 3.03
C ALA A 485 -18.79 13.84 1.59
N LEU A 486 -17.79 13.92 0.72
CA LEU A 486 -18.00 14.16 -0.72
C LEU A 486 -18.58 12.92 -1.42
N ALA A 487 -18.06 11.73 -1.14
CA ALA A 487 -18.56 10.49 -1.74
C ALA A 487 -20.03 10.23 -1.35
N GLU A 488 -20.41 10.48 -0.09
CA GLU A 488 -21.78 10.31 0.41
C GLU A 488 -22.80 11.24 -0.28
N GLN A 489 -22.38 12.35 -0.89
CA GLN A 489 -23.27 13.18 -1.70
C GLN A 489 -23.82 12.43 -2.92
N THR A 490 -23.10 11.45 -3.44
CA THR A 490 -23.56 10.63 -4.56
C THR A 490 -24.61 9.60 -4.16
N ALA A 491 -24.70 9.26 -2.87
CA ALA A 491 -25.61 8.25 -2.32
C ALA A 491 -26.94 8.89 -1.79
N ALA A 492 -26.92 10.20 -1.48
CA ALA A 492 -28.05 10.88 -0.79
C ALA A 492 -29.21 11.31 -1.70
N GLU A 493 -29.13 11.07 -2.99
CA GLU A 493 -30.13 11.38 -4.02
C GLU A 493 -30.44 10.13 -4.87
#